data_ee59697b801556e646fe495d77134c90
#
_entry.id   ee59697b801556e646fe495d77134c90
#
_cell.length_a   1.000
_cell.length_b   1.000
_cell.length_c   1.000
_cell.angle_alpha   90.00
_cell.angle_beta   90.00
_cell.angle_gamma   90.00
#
_symmetry.space_group_name_H-M   'P 1'
#
loop_
_entity.id
_entity.type
_entity.pdbx_description
1 polymer ?
#
loop_
_entity_poly.entity_id
_entity_poly.type
_entity_poly.pdbx_seq_one_letter_code
_entity_poly.pdbx_strand_id
1 'polypeptide(L)' 'MSGKKTSQTQSADAIDPQMRYEEALKELEKLVAAMESGKLSLEETLAAYQRGTALLKHCQGVLAQVEQQVKIIET' A
#
# COMPACT_ATOMS: atom_id res chain seq x y z
N MET A 1 10.44 10.28 22.87
CA MET A 1 9.90 10.17 22.71
C MET A 1 9.22 10.43 21.83
N SER A 2 8.97 10.81 21.73
CA SER A 2 8.32 11.25 20.86
C SER A 2 8.64 11.00 19.55
N GLY A 3 9.72 10.84 19.28
CA GLY A 3 10.04 10.69 17.93
C GLY A 3 9.29 9.69 17.25
N LYS A 4 8.94 8.71 17.85
CA LYS A 4 8.32 7.78 17.16
C LYS A 4 7.05 8.17 16.71
N LYS A 5 6.38 8.94 17.36
CA LYS A 5 5.17 9.26 16.86
C LYS A 5 5.30 10.03 15.70
N THR A 6 6.30 10.68 15.54
CA THR A 6 6.41 11.43 14.37
C THR A 6 6.38 10.55 13.23
N SER A 7 6.96 9.44 13.35
CA SER A 7 7.01 8.67 12.20
C SER A 7 5.73 8.22 11.76
N GLN A 8 4.81 8.06 12.58
CA GLN A 8 3.66 7.64 12.02
C GLN A 8 2.92 8.66 11.48
N THR A 9 3.15 9.82 11.82
CA THR A 9 2.33 10.75 11.28
C THR A 9 2.56 10.84 9.89
N GLN A 10 3.66 10.60 9.40
CA GLN A 10 3.81 10.93 8.20
C GLN A 10 3.47 10.14 7.26
N SER A 11 3.16 9.20 7.42
CA SER A 11 3.19 8.63 6.28
C SER A 11 2.03 7.99 5.86
N ALA A 12 1.16 8.65 5.22
CA ALA A 12 0.12 8.07 4.46
C ALA A 12 0.66 7.10 3.48
N ASP A 13 1.86 7.32 3.00
CA ASP A 13 2.42 6.41 2.02
C ASP A 13 3.45 5.49 2.60
N ALA A 14 3.64 5.44 3.90
CA ALA A 14 4.58 4.49 4.47
C ALA A 14 3.87 3.18 4.72
N ILE A 15 4.42 2.13 4.20
CA ILE A 15 3.84 0.81 4.33
C ILE A 15 4.80 -0.05 5.13
N ASP A 16 4.28 -0.78 6.10
CA ASP A 16 5.06 -1.72 6.85
C ASP A 16 5.63 -2.74 5.87
N PRO A 17 6.93 -2.90 5.80
CA PRO A 17 7.50 -3.86 4.86
C PRO A 17 7.05 -5.27 5.09
N GLN A 18 6.53 -5.58 6.27
CA GLN A 18 6.07 -6.91 6.56
C GLN A 18 4.58 -7.07 6.35
N MET A 19 3.91 -6.06 5.84
CA MET A 19 2.50 -6.17 5.56
C MET A 19 2.26 -7.29 4.57
N ARG A 20 1.27 -8.11 4.83
CA ARG A 20 0.97 -9.22 3.95
C ARG A 20 0.33 -8.73 2.67
N TYR A 21 0.61 -9.45 1.60
CA TYR A 21 0.08 -9.08 0.29
C TYR A 21 -1.44 -8.98 0.33
N GLU A 22 -2.11 -9.93 0.96
CA GLU A 22 -3.55 -9.91 1.02
C GLU A 22 -4.10 -8.73 1.78
N GLU A 23 -3.38 -8.33 2.85
CA GLU A 23 -3.81 -7.16 3.61
C GLU A 23 -3.67 -5.91 2.78
N ALA A 24 -2.56 -5.78 2.06
CA ALA A 24 -2.33 -4.63 1.23
C ALA A 24 -3.37 -4.56 0.11
N LEU A 25 -3.68 -5.69 -0.47
CA LEU A 25 -4.66 -5.73 -1.53
C LEU A 25 -6.04 -5.34 -1.03
N LYS A 26 -6.42 -5.83 0.16
CA LYS A 26 -7.70 -5.47 0.72
C LYS A 26 -7.80 -3.99 1.00
N GLU A 27 -6.74 -3.41 1.54
CA GLU A 27 -6.75 -1.99 1.81
C GLU A 27 -6.84 -1.20 0.50
N LEU A 28 -6.12 -1.64 -0.51
CA LEU A 28 -6.14 -0.97 -1.80
C LEU A 28 -7.54 -1.01 -2.39
N GLU A 29 -8.21 -2.15 -2.29
CA GLU A 29 -9.56 -2.27 -2.79
C GLU A 29 -10.51 -1.31 -2.09
N LYS A 30 -10.35 -1.14 -0.78
CA LYS A 30 -11.20 -0.21 -0.06
C LYS A 30 -10.95 1.22 -0.49
N LEU A 31 -9.69 1.57 -0.75
CA LEU A 31 -9.38 2.91 -1.20
C LEU A 31 -9.96 3.18 -2.57
N VAL A 32 -9.88 2.21 -3.46
CA VAL A 32 -10.43 2.39 -4.80
C VAL A 32 -11.94 2.56 -4.71
N ALA A 33 -12.60 1.75 -3.89
CA ALA A 33 -14.04 1.86 -3.73
C ALA A 33 -14.42 3.23 -3.17
N ALA A 34 -13.66 3.73 -2.23
CA ALA A 34 -13.94 5.04 -1.67
C ALA A 34 -13.78 6.14 -2.72
N MET A 35 -12.75 6.03 -3.55
CA MET A 35 -12.55 7.01 -4.59
C MET A 35 -13.64 6.94 -5.65
N GLU A 36 -14.11 5.73 -5.95
CA GLU A 36 -15.16 5.58 -6.93
C GLU A 36 -16.49 6.06 -6.42
N SER A 37 -16.67 6.13 -5.12
CA SER A 37 -17.95 6.59 -4.57
C SER A 37 -18.22 8.05 -4.87
N GLY A 38 -17.17 8.81 -5.14
CA GLY A 38 -17.32 10.24 -5.40
C GLY A 38 -17.63 11.06 -4.16
N LYS A 39 -17.50 10.47 -2.98
CA LYS A 39 -17.86 11.20 -1.76
C LYS A 39 -16.68 11.78 -1.02
N LEU A 40 -15.48 11.57 -1.51
CA LEU A 40 -14.31 12.08 -0.83
C LEU A 40 -14.04 13.52 -1.21
N SER A 41 -13.53 14.29 -0.24
CA SER A 41 -13.09 15.63 -0.56
C SER A 41 -11.83 15.53 -1.41
N LEU A 42 -11.39 16.63 -1.94
CA LEU A 42 -10.18 16.64 -2.74
C LEU A 42 -8.99 16.19 -1.92
N GLU A 43 -8.90 16.66 -0.68
CA GLU A 43 -7.79 16.28 0.17
C GLU A 43 -7.83 14.80 0.51
N GLU A 44 -9.02 14.29 0.74
CA GLU A 44 -9.15 12.87 1.05
C GLU A 44 -8.82 12.03 -0.17
N THR A 45 -9.17 12.48 -1.34
CA THR A 45 -8.86 11.77 -2.56
C THR A 45 -7.35 11.73 -2.78
N LEU A 46 -6.66 12.83 -2.52
CA LEU A 46 -5.23 12.86 -2.67
C LEU A 46 -4.55 11.93 -1.69
N ALA A 47 -5.00 11.93 -0.43
CA ALA A 47 -4.43 11.04 0.57
C ALA A 47 -4.68 9.58 0.18
N ALA A 48 -5.86 9.27 -0.31
CA ALA A 48 -6.17 7.91 -0.73
C ALA A 48 -5.30 7.50 -1.91
N TYR A 49 -5.05 8.42 -2.83
CA TYR A 49 -4.21 8.12 -3.97
C TYR A 49 -2.78 7.82 -3.52
N GLN A 50 -2.26 8.63 -2.62
CA GLN A 50 -0.89 8.42 -2.15
C GLN A 50 -0.76 7.09 -1.40
N ARG A 51 -1.74 6.78 -0.58
CA ARG A 51 -1.73 5.53 0.16
C ARG A 51 -1.86 4.36 -0.82
N GLY A 52 -2.75 4.49 -1.79
CA GLY A 52 -2.96 3.44 -2.78
C GLY A 52 -1.71 3.17 -3.60
N THR A 53 -0.99 4.22 -3.96
CA THR A 53 0.24 4.05 -4.72
C THR A 53 1.29 3.30 -3.89
N ALA A 54 1.39 3.61 -2.60
CA ALA A 54 2.34 2.92 -1.74
C ALA A 54 1.95 1.45 -1.58
N LEU A 55 0.67 1.17 -1.43
CA LEU A 55 0.21 -0.20 -1.32
C LEU A 55 0.47 -0.97 -2.62
N LEU A 56 0.26 -0.32 -3.75
CA LEU A 56 0.49 -0.97 -5.03
C LEU A 56 1.96 -1.31 -5.19
N LYS A 57 2.85 -0.41 -4.82
CA LYS A 57 4.27 -0.68 -4.90
C LYS A 57 4.65 -1.85 -4.00
N HIS A 58 4.06 -1.91 -2.81
CA HIS A 58 4.34 -3.00 -1.89
C HIS A 58 3.90 -4.32 -2.51
N CYS A 59 2.71 -4.36 -3.08
CA CYS A 59 2.21 -5.58 -3.70
C CYS A 59 3.10 -6.01 -4.87
N GLN A 60 3.54 -5.07 -5.67
CA GLN A 60 4.40 -5.38 -6.79
C GLN A 60 5.74 -5.94 -6.32
N GLY A 61 6.26 -5.41 -5.22
CA GLY A 61 7.51 -5.91 -4.67
C GLY A 61 7.38 -7.34 -4.17
N VAL A 62 6.26 -7.65 -3.52
CA VAL A 62 6.04 -9.00 -3.04
C VAL A 62 5.92 -9.96 -4.22
N LEU A 63 5.18 -9.57 -5.24
CA LEU A 63 5.00 -10.42 -6.41
C LEU A 63 6.34 -10.64 -7.14
N ALA A 64 7.16 -9.61 -7.19
CA ALA A 64 8.45 -9.75 -7.85
C ALA A 64 9.32 -10.76 -7.12
N GLN A 65 9.27 -10.77 -5.79
CA GLN A 65 10.03 -11.73 -5.04
C GLN A 65 9.55 -13.15 -5.30
N VAL A 66 8.25 -13.34 -5.36
CA VAL A 66 7.69 -14.65 -5.62
C VAL A 66 8.07 -15.11 -7.01
N GLU A 67 8.01 -14.22 -7.97
CA GLU A 67 8.37 -14.57 -9.33
C GLU A 67 9.83 -15.01 -9.44
N GLN A 68 10.70 -14.34 -8.70
CA GLN A 68 12.09 -14.75 -8.72
C GLN A 68 12.28 -16.13 -8.15
N GLN A 69 11.56 -16.45 -7.08
CA GLN A 69 11.68 -17.76 -6.49
C GLN A 69 11.15 -18.83 -7.41
N VAL A 70 10.09 -18.54 -8.12
CA VAL A 70 9.53 -19.50 -9.06
C VAL A 70 10.50 -19.73 -10.20
N LYS A 71 11.16 -18.68 -10.70
CA LYS A 71 12.10 -18.84 -11.75
C LYS A 71 13.26 -19.73 -11.35
N ILE A 72 13.74 -19.59 -10.12
CA ILE A 72 14.82 -20.41 -9.67
C ILE A 72 14.40 -21.87 -9.66
N ILE A 73 13.19 -22.13 -9.25
CA ILE A 73 12.70 -23.49 -9.21
C ILE A 73 12.56 -24.06 -10.61
N GLU A 74 12.15 -23.24 -11.55
CA GLU A 74 11.96 -23.72 -12.88
C GLU A 74 13.24 -24.05 -13.61
N THR A 75 14.31 -23.42 -13.23
CA THR A 75 15.55 -23.75 -13.90
C THR A 75 16.15 -24.98 -13.29
#